data_60c0cfec4dab94df51744f76067b7f60
#
_entry.id   60c0cfec4dab94df51744f76067b7f60
#
_cell.length_a   1.000
_cell.length_b   1.000
_cell.length_c   1.000
_cell.angle_alpha   90.00
_cell.angle_beta   90.00
_cell.angle_gamma   90.00
#
_symmetry.space_group_name_H-M   'P 1'
#
loop_
_entity.id
_entity.type
_entity.pdbx_description
1 polymer ?
#
loop_
_entity_poly.entity_id
_entity_poly.type
_entity_poly.pdbx_seq_one_letter_code
_entity_poly.pdbx_strand_id
1 'polypeptide(L)'
;YIMKRLLVSIAIVFISILTVAGQNHSFSLSGKWNFRIDREDTGVKEQWFKKSLDDSINLPGSMPEKWKGDEVTVRTQWTGSLYDSSYYFNPYMEKYRIEGQVKLPFFLTPDKHYVGVAWYQKKVTIPADWKGERITLFLERPHIETTVWVNQQELGMQNSLCVPHVYDLTAATTPGKTYLITIRIDNRIKEINVGPDSHSITDQTQGNWNGIVGRIELQATPKVHLEDIQVYPDLSNQKALVRMNIRSASSTKGEITLSAESFNTDIQHKVAPIHQSFNIRPGDNPVEMELPMGKEFLTWDEFSPALYKLTAKLTNGKQTDTQQVQFGMRDFKIEGKWFYVNGR
;
A
#
# COMPACT_ATOMS: atom_id res chain seq x y z
N TYR A 1 -19.50 67.18 38.04
CA TYR A 1 -18.12 66.73 37.79
C TYR A 1 -18.17 65.30 37.26
N ILE A 2 -18.02 65.16 35.94
CA ILE A 2 -18.08 63.90 35.21
C ILE A 2 -16.62 63.50 34.88
N MET A 3 -16.15 62.49 35.53
CA MET A 3 -14.82 61.92 35.28
C MET A 3 -14.92 60.79 34.22
N LYS A 4 -14.49 61.11 33.01
CA LYS A 4 -14.39 60.15 31.90
C LYS A 4 -13.27 59.12 32.23
N ARG A 5 -13.60 57.84 32.38
CA ARG A 5 -12.66 56.74 32.39
C ARG A 5 -12.38 56.33 30.95
N LEU A 6 -11.12 56.52 30.53
CA LEU A 6 -10.58 56.01 29.28
C LEU A 6 -10.21 54.54 29.45
N LEU A 7 -10.95 53.64 28.82
CA LEU A 7 -10.62 52.22 28.72
C LEU A 7 -9.72 52.06 27.49
N VAL A 8 -8.46 51.79 27.74
CA VAL A 8 -7.52 51.36 26.69
C VAL A 8 -7.65 49.84 26.56
N SER A 9 -8.30 49.38 25.50
CA SER A 9 -8.34 47.98 25.14
C SER A 9 -7.07 47.60 24.40
N ILE A 10 -6.18 46.86 25.06
CA ILE A 10 -5.03 46.23 24.42
C ILE A 10 -5.53 44.95 23.74
N ALA A 11 -5.65 44.99 22.42
CA ALA A 11 -5.88 43.81 21.60
C ALA A 11 -4.56 43.02 21.49
N ILE A 12 -4.43 41.95 22.25
CA ILE A 12 -3.36 40.96 22.07
C ILE A 12 -3.69 40.13 20.85
N VAL A 13 -3.06 40.39 19.74
CA VAL A 13 -3.12 39.53 18.53
C VAL A 13 -2.27 38.31 18.80
N PHE A 14 -2.92 37.20 19.16
CA PHE A 14 -2.29 35.89 19.15
C PHE A 14 -2.05 35.50 17.67
N ILE A 15 -0.82 35.67 17.20
CA ILE A 15 -0.34 35.03 15.97
C ILE A 15 -0.10 33.56 16.34
N SER A 16 -1.09 32.72 16.14
CA SER A 16 -0.90 31.28 16.12
C SER A 16 -0.04 30.94 14.92
N ILE A 17 1.25 30.70 15.16
CA ILE A 17 2.13 30.05 14.20
C ILE A 17 1.60 28.63 14.09
N LEU A 18 0.76 28.37 13.09
CA LEU A 18 0.43 27.02 12.64
C LEU A 18 1.72 26.42 12.11
N THR A 19 2.43 25.68 12.95
CA THR A 19 3.40 24.72 12.48
C THR A 19 2.63 23.69 11.66
N VAL A 20 2.71 23.80 10.34
CA VAL A 20 2.25 22.75 9.44
C VAL A 20 3.19 21.57 9.70
N ALA A 21 2.78 20.69 10.62
CA ALA A 21 3.35 19.36 10.66
C ALA A 21 3.11 18.76 9.30
N GLY A 22 4.16 18.34 8.59
CA GLY A 22 4.04 17.66 7.32
C GLY A 22 3.23 16.36 7.55
N GLN A 23 1.93 16.43 7.34
CA GLN A 23 1.11 15.24 7.26
C GLN A 23 1.33 14.66 5.88
N ASN A 24 1.64 13.38 5.81
CA ASN A 24 1.56 12.65 4.56
C ASN A 24 0.10 12.77 4.08
N HIS A 25 -0.11 13.51 3.00
CA HIS A 25 -1.42 13.72 2.45
C HIS A 25 -1.77 12.55 1.55
N SER A 26 -2.96 11.98 1.73
CA SER A 26 -3.49 10.98 0.81
C SER A 26 -4.85 11.42 0.27
N PHE A 27 -5.11 11.07 -0.98
CA PHE A 27 -6.36 11.33 -1.68
C PHE A 27 -6.85 10.02 -2.31
N SER A 28 -7.99 9.51 -1.82
CA SER A 28 -8.56 8.26 -2.31
C SER A 28 -9.05 8.38 -3.75
N LEU A 29 -8.69 7.41 -4.56
CA LEU A 29 -9.16 7.25 -5.94
C LEU A 29 -10.28 6.21 -6.07
N SER A 30 -10.85 5.76 -4.98
CA SER A 30 -11.98 4.83 -4.98
C SER A 30 -13.20 5.37 -5.76
N GLY A 31 -14.13 4.47 -6.07
CA GLY A 31 -15.36 4.77 -6.80
C GLY A 31 -15.29 4.38 -8.27
N LYS A 32 -16.03 5.08 -9.12
CA LYS A 32 -16.20 4.73 -10.53
C LYS A 32 -14.95 5.02 -11.36
N TRP A 33 -14.52 4.02 -12.16
CA TRP A 33 -13.48 4.10 -13.17
C TRP A 33 -14.06 3.70 -14.52
N ASN A 34 -13.60 4.29 -15.60
CA ASN A 34 -13.82 3.73 -16.94
C ASN A 34 -13.05 2.45 -17.08
N PHE A 35 -13.58 1.49 -17.82
CA PHE A 35 -13.07 0.13 -17.86
C PHE A 35 -13.21 -0.50 -19.24
N ARG A 36 -12.31 -1.42 -19.60
CA ARG A 36 -12.45 -2.27 -20.77
C ARG A 36 -11.60 -3.54 -20.63
N ILE A 37 -12.17 -4.67 -21.02
CA ILE A 37 -11.44 -5.94 -21.15
C ILE A 37 -10.69 -5.95 -22.47
N ASP A 38 -9.43 -6.35 -22.45
CA ASP A 38 -8.55 -6.43 -23.61
C ASP A 38 -8.19 -7.89 -23.90
N ARG A 39 -9.11 -8.58 -24.55
CA ARG A 39 -8.98 -10.04 -24.81
C ARG A 39 -7.81 -10.37 -25.73
N GLU A 40 -7.55 -9.51 -26.69
CA GLU A 40 -6.52 -9.70 -27.73
C GLU A 40 -5.18 -9.05 -27.36
N ASP A 41 -5.11 -8.40 -26.19
CA ASP A 41 -3.93 -7.65 -25.73
C ASP A 41 -3.43 -6.63 -26.77
N THR A 42 -4.37 -5.93 -27.40
CA THR A 42 -4.10 -4.93 -28.45
C THR A 42 -4.07 -3.50 -27.92
N GLY A 43 -4.52 -3.27 -26.70
CA GLY A 43 -4.75 -1.93 -26.16
C GLY A 43 -3.52 -1.02 -26.16
N VAL A 44 -2.32 -1.58 -25.93
CA VAL A 44 -1.07 -0.81 -26.04
C VAL A 44 -0.82 -0.38 -27.50
N LYS A 45 -0.91 -1.31 -28.44
CA LYS A 45 -0.75 -1.06 -29.90
C LYS A 45 -1.77 -0.04 -30.40
N GLU A 46 -3.01 -0.15 -29.94
CA GLU A 46 -4.12 0.74 -30.29
C GLU A 46 -4.18 2.02 -29.47
N GLN A 47 -3.24 2.20 -28.53
CA GLN A 47 -3.09 3.38 -27.69
C GLN A 47 -4.36 3.70 -26.88
N TRP A 48 -4.92 2.71 -26.21
CA TRP A 48 -6.14 2.89 -25.40
C TRP A 48 -5.96 3.92 -24.28
N PHE A 49 -4.75 4.15 -23.81
CA PHE A 49 -4.41 5.22 -22.89
C PHE A 49 -4.70 6.65 -23.44
N LYS A 50 -4.96 6.79 -24.74
CA LYS A 50 -5.38 8.05 -25.39
C LYS A 50 -6.88 8.12 -25.67
N LYS A 51 -7.60 7.00 -25.54
CA LYS A 51 -9.01 6.87 -25.87
C LYS A 51 -9.83 6.80 -24.57
N SER A 52 -11.12 7.18 -24.62
CA SER A 52 -12.03 6.89 -23.53
C SER A 52 -12.46 5.43 -23.61
N LEU A 53 -12.43 4.73 -22.49
CA LEU A 53 -12.95 3.38 -22.38
C LEU A 53 -14.48 3.42 -22.25
N ASP A 54 -15.16 2.43 -22.80
CA ASP A 54 -16.60 2.41 -23.05
C ASP A 54 -17.45 1.77 -21.96
N ASP A 55 -16.83 1.05 -21.02
CA ASP A 55 -17.49 0.44 -19.86
C ASP A 55 -17.03 1.11 -18.55
N SER A 56 -17.56 0.66 -17.43
CA SER A 56 -17.17 1.17 -16.11
C SER A 56 -17.16 0.08 -15.05
N ILE A 57 -16.33 0.30 -14.02
CA ILE A 57 -16.20 -0.57 -12.85
C ILE A 57 -16.01 0.29 -11.60
N ASN A 58 -16.48 -0.19 -10.44
CA ASN A 58 -16.18 0.43 -9.16
C ASN A 58 -14.94 -0.21 -8.52
N LEU A 59 -13.93 0.62 -8.23
CA LEU A 59 -12.73 0.22 -7.51
C LEU A 59 -12.68 0.87 -6.11
N PRO A 60 -12.05 0.24 -5.12
CA PRO A 60 -11.35 -1.05 -5.18
C PRO A 60 -12.30 -2.23 -5.38
N GLY A 61 -11.75 -3.31 -5.90
CA GLY A 61 -12.45 -4.58 -6.10
C GLY A 61 -11.86 -5.41 -7.23
N SER A 62 -12.28 -6.65 -7.32
CA SER A 62 -11.92 -7.55 -8.41
C SER A 62 -13.00 -7.56 -9.50
N MET A 63 -12.62 -7.94 -10.71
CA MET A 63 -13.56 -8.08 -11.82
C MET A 63 -14.72 -9.05 -11.49
N PRO A 64 -14.48 -10.27 -10.96
CA PRO A 64 -15.55 -11.19 -10.59
C PRO A 64 -16.55 -10.59 -9.59
N GLU A 65 -16.05 -9.93 -8.54
CA GLU A 65 -16.87 -9.25 -7.52
C GLU A 65 -17.78 -8.17 -8.15
N LYS A 66 -17.33 -7.53 -9.23
CA LYS A 66 -18.08 -6.49 -9.94
C LYS A 66 -18.83 -7.02 -11.17
N TRP A 67 -19.04 -8.33 -11.25
CA TRP A 67 -19.74 -9.01 -12.35
C TRP A 67 -19.10 -8.76 -13.73
N LYS A 68 -17.77 -8.61 -13.77
CA LYS A 68 -16.99 -8.45 -14.99
C LYS A 68 -16.20 -9.73 -15.29
N GLY A 69 -16.09 -10.06 -16.56
CA GLY A 69 -15.44 -11.28 -17.05
C GLY A 69 -16.39 -12.19 -17.80
N ASP A 70 -15.95 -13.41 -18.03
CA ASP A 70 -16.66 -14.42 -18.78
C ASP A 70 -17.55 -15.28 -17.88
N GLU A 71 -18.61 -15.86 -18.45
CA GLU A 71 -19.41 -16.88 -17.78
C GLU A 71 -18.54 -18.10 -17.47
N VAL A 72 -18.74 -18.69 -16.28
CA VAL A 72 -18.07 -19.93 -15.94
C VAL A 72 -18.80 -21.09 -16.62
N THR A 73 -18.05 -21.84 -17.41
CA THR A 73 -18.55 -23.01 -18.15
C THR A 73 -17.64 -24.20 -17.89
N VAL A 74 -18.05 -25.39 -18.34
CA VAL A 74 -17.19 -26.59 -18.34
C VAL A 74 -15.94 -26.44 -19.22
N ARG A 75 -15.87 -25.39 -20.03
CA ARG A 75 -14.72 -25.07 -20.92
C ARG A 75 -13.84 -23.96 -20.37
N THR A 76 -14.17 -23.41 -19.21
CA THR A 76 -13.36 -22.33 -18.59
C THR A 76 -11.92 -22.80 -18.40
N GLN A 77 -10.98 -21.98 -18.89
CA GLN A 77 -9.55 -22.23 -18.75
C GLN A 77 -9.10 -21.69 -17.37
N TRP A 78 -8.84 -22.59 -16.47
CA TRP A 78 -8.39 -22.25 -15.12
C TRP A 78 -6.88 -22.06 -15.06
N THR A 79 -6.40 -21.21 -14.19
CA THR A 79 -4.99 -21.11 -13.89
C THR A 79 -4.54 -22.33 -13.09
N GLY A 80 -3.57 -23.06 -13.60
CA GLY A 80 -3.25 -24.41 -13.15
C GLY A 80 -4.10 -25.44 -13.89
N SER A 81 -3.77 -26.71 -13.76
CA SER A 81 -4.39 -27.79 -14.55
C SER A 81 -4.82 -28.95 -13.67
N LEU A 82 -5.10 -28.70 -12.39
CA LEU A 82 -5.54 -29.75 -11.49
C LEU A 82 -7.02 -30.03 -11.72
N TYR A 83 -7.30 -31.18 -12.32
CA TYR A 83 -8.66 -31.66 -12.55
C TYR A 83 -8.90 -32.96 -11.79
N ASP A 84 -10.02 -33.03 -11.12
CA ASP A 84 -10.57 -34.33 -10.79
C ASP A 84 -11.43 -34.82 -11.97
N SER A 85 -10.92 -35.79 -12.71
CA SER A 85 -11.66 -36.39 -13.86
C SER A 85 -13.00 -36.97 -13.45
N SER A 86 -13.17 -37.37 -12.19
CA SER A 86 -14.46 -37.88 -11.66
C SER A 86 -15.57 -36.85 -11.80
N TYR A 87 -15.28 -35.55 -11.83
CA TYR A 87 -16.26 -34.50 -12.08
C TYR A 87 -17.05 -34.72 -13.36
N TYR A 88 -16.44 -35.27 -14.40
CA TYR A 88 -17.08 -35.52 -15.71
C TYR A 88 -17.85 -36.81 -15.76
N PHE A 89 -17.49 -37.79 -14.96
CA PHE A 89 -18.05 -39.14 -15.03
C PHE A 89 -18.97 -39.48 -13.86
N ASN A 90 -18.86 -38.77 -12.74
CA ASN A 90 -19.68 -39.02 -11.57
C ASN A 90 -21.11 -38.50 -11.79
N PRO A 91 -22.15 -39.38 -11.74
CA PRO A 91 -23.56 -38.97 -11.91
C PRO A 91 -24.02 -37.90 -10.91
N TYR A 92 -23.48 -37.92 -9.68
CA TYR A 92 -23.83 -36.90 -8.66
C TYR A 92 -23.34 -35.51 -8.99
N MET A 93 -22.39 -35.38 -9.92
CA MET A 93 -21.83 -34.10 -10.39
C MET A 93 -22.56 -33.55 -11.62
N GLU A 94 -23.51 -34.31 -12.22
CA GLU A 94 -24.20 -33.89 -13.44
C GLU A 94 -24.89 -32.54 -13.30
N LYS A 95 -25.53 -32.27 -12.17
CA LYS A 95 -26.20 -31.02 -11.86
C LYS A 95 -25.24 -29.76 -11.87
N TYR A 96 -23.97 -30.00 -11.71
CA TYR A 96 -22.96 -28.92 -11.71
C TYR A 96 -22.30 -28.70 -13.08
N ARG A 97 -22.69 -29.46 -14.10
CA ARG A 97 -22.23 -29.31 -15.48
C ARG A 97 -23.26 -28.63 -16.38
N ILE A 98 -24.38 -28.23 -15.84
CA ILE A 98 -25.45 -27.53 -16.56
C ILE A 98 -25.06 -26.07 -16.70
N GLU A 99 -25.28 -25.51 -17.89
CA GLU A 99 -25.01 -24.08 -18.16
C GLU A 99 -25.73 -23.18 -17.14
N GLY A 100 -25.02 -22.18 -16.61
CA GLY A 100 -25.50 -21.31 -15.54
C GLY A 100 -25.43 -21.89 -14.12
N GLN A 101 -25.09 -23.18 -13.96
CA GLN A 101 -24.99 -23.87 -12.67
C GLN A 101 -23.65 -24.59 -12.47
N VAL A 102 -22.65 -24.28 -13.28
CA VAL A 102 -21.35 -24.94 -13.25
C VAL A 102 -20.66 -24.69 -11.91
N LYS A 103 -20.26 -25.77 -11.24
CA LYS A 103 -19.45 -25.72 -10.02
C LYS A 103 -18.39 -26.81 -10.08
N LEU A 104 -17.15 -26.44 -9.87
CA LEU A 104 -16.04 -27.38 -9.77
C LEU A 104 -15.75 -27.67 -8.31
N PRO A 105 -15.75 -28.94 -7.85
CA PRO A 105 -15.65 -29.27 -6.42
C PRO A 105 -14.35 -28.84 -5.76
N PHE A 106 -13.28 -28.65 -6.54
CA PHE A 106 -11.95 -28.25 -6.04
C PHE A 106 -11.67 -26.76 -6.15
N PHE A 107 -12.53 -26.01 -6.84
CA PHE A 107 -12.33 -24.61 -7.07
C PHE A 107 -13.32 -23.77 -6.28
N LEU A 108 -12.88 -22.66 -5.76
CA LEU A 108 -13.77 -21.58 -5.33
C LEU A 108 -14.36 -20.96 -6.59
N THR A 109 -15.36 -21.61 -7.17
CA THR A 109 -15.95 -21.22 -8.45
C THR A 109 -16.58 -19.82 -8.35
N PRO A 110 -16.02 -18.80 -8.99
CA PRO A 110 -16.59 -17.47 -9.02
C PRO A 110 -17.78 -17.41 -10.00
N ASP A 111 -18.62 -16.39 -9.88
CA ASP A 111 -19.71 -16.15 -10.83
C ASP A 111 -19.20 -15.72 -12.21
N LYS A 112 -18.08 -15.05 -12.25
CA LYS A 112 -17.37 -14.62 -13.46
C LYS A 112 -15.90 -14.98 -13.36
N HIS A 113 -15.29 -15.29 -14.49
CA HIS A 113 -13.86 -15.61 -14.56
C HIS A 113 -13.19 -14.86 -15.70
N TYR A 114 -11.97 -14.38 -15.48
CA TYR A 114 -11.18 -13.77 -16.55
C TYR A 114 -9.69 -13.86 -16.25
N VAL A 115 -8.93 -14.37 -17.20
CA VAL A 115 -7.46 -14.35 -17.22
C VAL A 115 -7.01 -13.61 -18.46
N GLY A 116 -6.31 -12.51 -18.28
CA GLY A 116 -5.88 -11.64 -19.39
C GLY A 116 -5.74 -10.18 -18.96
N VAL A 117 -5.76 -9.31 -19.94
CA VAL A 117 -5.55 -7.87 -19.77
C VAL A 117 -6.87 -7.12 -19.60
N ALA A 118 -6.89 -6.20 -18.62
CA ALA A 118 -7.97 -5.24 -18.47
C ALA A 118 -7.41 -3.83 -18.24
N TRP A 119 -8.15 -2.84 -18.66
CA TRP A 119 -7.78 -1.43 -18.61
C TRP A 119 -8.73 -0.64 -17.73
N TYR A 120 -8.16 0.26 -16.94
CA TYR A 120 -8.86 1.09 -15.97
C TYR A 120 -8.44 2.55 -16.15
N GLN A 121 -9.39 3.48 -16.21
CA GLN A 121 -9.09 4.90 -16.40
C GLN A 121 -9.90 5.78 -15.46
N LYS A 122 -9.25 6.80 -14.93
CA LYS A 122 -9.90 7.85 -14.12
C LYS A 122 -9.28 9.20 -14.40
N LYS A 123 -10.13 10.23 -14.58
CA LYS A 123 -9.67 11.63 -14.56
C LYS A 123 -9.49 12.05 -13.10
N VAL A 124 -8.30 12.56 -12.80
CA VAL A 124 -7.91 12.94 -11.44
C VAL A 124 -7.30 14.33 -11.44
N THR A 125 -7.79 15.19 -10.57
CA THR A 125 -7.19 16.52 -10.33
C THR A 125 -6.21 16.38 -9.17
N ILE A 126 -4.96 16.73 -9.41
CA ILE A 126 -3.93 16.76 -8.37
C ILE A 126 -4.24 17.95 -7.43
N PRO A 127 -4.32 17.76 -6.11
CA PRO A 127 -4.56 18.85 -5.17
C PRO A 127 -3.57 19.99 -5.33
N ALA A 128 -4.05 21.24 -5.35
CA ALA A 128 -3.21 22.41 -5.63
C ALA A 128 -2.23 22.73 -4.49
N ASP A 129 -2.56 22.35 -3.27
CA ASP A 129 -1.76 22.50 -2.06
C ASP A 129 -0.57 21.53 -1.98
N TRP A 130 -0.51 20.52 -2.85
CA TRP A 130 0.64 19.58 -2.97
C TRP A 130 1.83 20.16 -3.75
N LYS A 131 1.85 21.47 -3.94
CA LYS A 131 2.95 22.13 -4.66
C LYS A 131 4.28 21.96 -3.94
N GLY A 132 5.25 21.37 -4.66
CA GLY A 132 6.59 21.13 -4.14
C GLY A 132 6.76 19.75 -3.48
N GLU A 133 5.70 18.98 -3.34
CA GLU A 133 5.73 17.61 -2.82
C GLU A 133 6.10 16.58 -3.89
N ARG A 134 6.51 15.40 -3.46
CA ARG A 134 6.58 14.19 -4.26
C ARG A 134 5.18 13.59 -4.33
N ILE A 135 4.71 13.27 -5.52
CA ILE A 135 3.36 12.74 -5.76
C ILE A 135 3.47 11.30 -6.27
N THR A 136 2.80 10.38 -5.60
CA THR A 136 2.79 8.96 -5.99
C THR A 136 1.37 8.43 -6.15
N LEU A 137 1.22 7.46 -7.06
CA LEU A 137 0.06 6.60 -7.14
C LEU A 137 0.37 5.31 -6.38
N PHE A 138 -0.43 5.02 -5.36
CA PHE A 138 -0.33 3.83 -4.54
C PHE A 138 -1.48 2.87 -4.85
N LEU A 139 -1.14 1.65 -5.25
CA LEU A 139 -2.06 0.55 -5.51
C LEU A 139 -1.75 -0.56 -4.51
N GLU A 140 -2.62 -0.79 -3.53
CA GLU A 140 -2.29 -1.69 -2.42
C GLU A 140 -2.11 -3.13 -2.85
N ARG A 141 -3.05 -3.67 -3.63
CA ARG A 141 -3.02 -5.05 -4.13
C ARG A 141 -3.62 -5.14 -5.51
N PRO A 142 -2.90 -4.73 -6.55
CA PRO A 142 -3.27 -5.06 -7.92
C PRO A 142 -2.90 -6.51 -8.21
N HIS A 143 -3.60 -7.17 -9.13
CA HIS A 143 -3.34 -8.58 -9.41
C HIS A 143 -3.19 -8.84 -10.91
N ILE A 144 -1.96 -9.00 -11.45
CA ILE A 144 -0.63 -9.13 -10.81
C ILE A 144 0.32 -8.07 -11.34
N GLU A 145 0.37 -7.91 -12.66
CA GLU A 145 1.22 -6.95 -13.39
C GLU A 145 0.42 -5.69 -13.66
N THR A 146 1.00 -4.53 -13.38
CA THR A 146 0.41 -3.24 -13.75
C THR A 146 1.35 -2.44 -14.63
N THR A 147 0.79 -1.71 -15.59
CA THR A 147 1.48 -0.64 -16.32
C THR A 147 0.63 0.62 -16.21
N VAL A 148 1.27 1.76 -15.93
CA VAL A 148 0.57 3.01 -15.63
C VAL A 148 0.96 4.11 -16.62
N TRP A 149 -0.05 4.89 -17.04
CA TRP A 149 0.13 6.11 -17.83
C TRP A 149 -0.52 7.30 -17.13
N VAL A 150 0.13 8.45 -17.23
CA VAL A 150 -0.45 9.76 -16.97
C VAL A 150 -0.63 10.46 -18.32
N ASN A 151 -1.88 10.62 -18.75
CA ASN A 151 -2.22 10.97 -20.14
C ASN A 151 -1.53 10.01 -21.14
N GLN A 152 -0.49 10.48 -21.84
CA GLN A 152 0.24 9.68 -22.84
C GLN A 152 1.62 9.23 -22.34
N GLN A 153 2.05 9.70 -21.18
CA GLN A 153 3.35 9.35 -20.61
C GLN A 153 3.23 8.05 -19.83
N GLU A 154 3.96 7.04 -20.27
CA GLU A 154 4.12 5.78 -19.53
C GLU A 154 5.07 5.97 -18.34
N LEU A 155 4.71 5.41 -17.19
CA LEU A 155 5.51 5.46 -15.96
C LEU A 155 6.22 4.13 -15.68
N GLY A 156 6.05 3.15 -16.55
CA GLY A 156 6.65 1.82 -16.44
C GLY A 156 5.69 0.77 -15.90
N MET A 157 6.24 -0.41 -15.62
CA MET A 157 5.54 -1.62 -15.24
C MET A 157 6.06 -2.13 -13.89
N GLN A 158 5.16 -2.67 -13.08
CA GLN A 158 5.48 -3.42 -11.87
C GLN A 158 4.75 -4.76 -11.88
N ASN A 159 5.42 -5.80 -11.43
CA ASN A 159 4.91 -7.16 -11.37
C ASN A 159 5.20 -7.75 -10.00
N SER A 160 4.18 -7.81 -9.15
CA SER A 160 4.24 -8.40 -7.82
C SER A 160 2.86 -8.81 -7.32
N LEU A 161 2.79 -9.94 -6.65
CA LEU A 161 1.57 -10.43 -6.01
C LEU A 161 1.41 -9.92 -4.57
N CYS A 162 2.51 -9.68 -3.87
CA CYS A 162 2.53 -9.57 -2.41
C CYS A 162 2.79 -8.17 -1.86
N VAL A 163 3.23 -7.24 -2.69
CA VAL A 163 3.56 -5.87 -2.27
C VAL A 163 2.77 -4.84 -3.08
N PRO A 164 2.53 -3.65 -2.51
CA PRO A 164 1.91 -2.56 -3.24
C PRO A 164 2.72 -2.15 -4.46
N HIS A 165 2.01 -1.71 -5.51
CA HIS A 165 2.64 -1.04 -6.65
C HIS A 165 2.61 0.48 -6.43
N VAL A 166 3.77 1.12 -6.53
CA VAL A 166 3.92 2.56 -6.27
C VAL A 166 4.58 3.23 -7.46
N TYR A 167 3.88 4.19 -8.07
CA TYR A 167 4.37 4.92 -9.24
C TYR A 167 4.62 6.38 -8.88
N ASP A 168 5.78 6.92 -9.24
CA ASP A 168 6.11 8.33 -9.06
C ASP A 168 5.52 9.17 -10.19
N LEU A 169 4.58 10.04 -9.85
CA LEU A 169 3.90 10.94 -10.77
C LEU A 169 4.48 12.35 -10.75
N THR A 170 5.47 12.62 -9.91
CA THR A 170 5.97 13.98 -9.64
C THR A 170 6.38 14.71 -10.90
N ALA A 171 7.14 14.05 -11.80
CA ALA A 171 7.59 14.66 -13.06
C ALA A 171 6.50 14.73 -14.14
N ALA A 172 5.48 13.86 -14.05
CA ALA A 172 4.41 13.76 -15.02
C ALA A 172 3.20 14.67 -14.70
N THR A 173 3.17 15.26 -13.52
CA THR A 173 2.01 16.01 -13.04
C THR A 173 2.36 17.39 -12.50
N THR A 174 1.36 18.26 -12.44
CA THR A 174 1.45 19.59 -11.83
C THR A 174 0.26 19.76 -10.91
N PRO A 175 0.44 20.10 -9.63
CA PRO A 175 -0.64 20.40 -8.71
C PRO A 175 -1.63 21.44 -9.26
N GLY A 176 -2.92 21.22 -9.02
CA GLY A 176 -4.03 22.02 -9.53
C GLY A 176 -4.50 21.64 -10.95
N LYS A 177 -3.81 20.72 -11.65
CA LYS A 177 -4.23 20.27 -13.00
C LYS A 177 -4.86 18.89 -12.96
N THR A 178 -5.68 18.61 -13.98
CA THR A 178 -6.38 17.33 -14.15
C THR A 178 -5.66 16.47 -15.19
N TYR A 179 -5.52 15.19 -14.89
CA TYR A 179 -4.87 14.19 -15.73
C TYR A 179 -5.74 12.96 -15.89
N LEU A 180 -5.59 12.26 -17.00
CA LEU A 180 -6.13 10.92 -17.18
C LEU A 180 -5.10 9.93 -16.67
N ILE A 181 -5.41 9.24 -15.58
CA ILE A 181 -4.62 8.11 -15.09
C ILE A 181 -5.18 6.86 -15.75
N THR A 182 -4.33 6.10 -16.42
CA THR A 182 -4.66 4.82 -17.06
C THR A 182 -3.81 3.73 -16.44
N ILE A 183 -4.46 2.63 -16.04
CA ILE A 183 -3.81 1.44 -15.47
C ILE A 183 -4.19 0.26 -16.36
N ARG A 184 -3.21 -0.46 -16.89
CA ARG A 184 -3.36 -1.77 -17.53
C ARG A 184 -3.00 -2.82 -16.48
N ILE A 185 -3.87 -3.81 -16.29
CA ILE A 185 -3.62 -4.93 -15.37
C ILE A 185 -3.66 -6.22 -16.16
N ASP A 186 -2.66 -7.06 -15.94
CA ASP A 186 -2.55 -8.38 -16.54
C ASP A 186 -2.38 -9.42 -15.43
N ASN A 187 -3.35 -10.33 -15.30
CA ASN A 187 -3.32 -11.38 -14.29
C ASN A 187 -2.86 -12.74 -14.84
N ARG A 188 -2.26 -12.78 -16.03
CA ARG A 188 -1.64 -13.98 -16.56
C ARG A 188 -0.35 -14.29 -15.81
N ILE A 189 -0.13 -15.56 -15.48
CA ILE A 189 1.13 -16.04 -14.92
C ILE A 189 2.10 -16.28 -16.07
N LYS A 190 3.17 -15.49 -16.16
CA LYS A 190 4.08 -15.47 -17.32
C LYS A 190 5.47 -16.01 -17.01
N GLU A 191 6.07 -15.56 -15.91
CA GLU A 191 7.50 -15.75 -15.63
C GLU A 191 7.78 -16.83 -14.60
N ILE A 192 6.76 -17.25 -13.87
CA ILE A 192 6.90 -18.20 -12.77
C ILE A 192 6.25 -19.51 -13.18
N ASN A 193 7.03 -20.59 -13.20
CA ASN A 193 6.45 -21.92 -13.28
C ASN A 193 5.96 -22.33 -11.90
N VAL A 194 4.68 -22.06 -11.64
CA VAL A 194 4.04 -22.39 -10.36
C VAL A 194 3.57 -23.84 -10.28
N GLY A 195 3.70 -24.60 -11.38
CA GLY A 195 3.13 -25.94 -11.48
C GLY A 195 1.59 -25.94 -11.48
N PRO A 196 0.98 -27.13 -11.47
CA PRO A 196 -0.48 -27.28 -11.53
C PRO A 196 -1.18 -27.00 -10.20
N ASP A 197 -0.47 -27.01 -9.09
CA ASP A 197 -1.01 -26.95 -7.73
C ASP A 197 -0.22 -25.94 -6.89
N SER A 198 -0.33 -24.67 -7.24
CA SER A 198 0.30 -23.60 -6.47
C SER A 198 -0.73 -22.83 -5.67
N HIS A 199 -0.67 -22.96 -4.34
CA HIS A 199 -1.48 -22.17 -3.43
C HIS A 199 -1.29 -20.67 -3.70
N SER A 200 -2.32 -19.86 -3.63
CA SER A 200 -2.36 -18.43 -3.89
C SER A 200 -2.33 -17.98 -5.36
N ILE A 201 -2.04 -18.86 -6.31
CA ILE A 201 -1.94 -18.50 -7.73
C ILE A 201 -2.89 -19.33 -8.60
N THR A 202 -3.07 -20.61 -8.29
CA THR A 202 -3.90 -21.50 -9.07
C THR A 202 -5.32 -21.57 -8.52
N ASP A 203 -6.31 -21.67 -9.43
CA ASP A 203 -7.73 -21.51 -9.11
C ASP A 203 -8.31 -22.56 -8.17
N GLN A 204 -7.69 -23.72 -8.02
CA GLN A 204 -8.18 -24.77 -7.10
C GLN A 204 -8.13 -24.37 -5.62
N THR A 205 -7.29 -23.41 -5.26
CA THR A 205 -7.13 -22.95 -3.87
C THR A 205 -7.61 -21.53 -3.64
N GLN A 206 -7.29 -20.62 -4.58
CA GLN A 206 -7.67 -19.20 -4.50
C GLN A 206 -7.90 -18.68 -5.91
N GLY A 207 -9.07 -18.42 -6.35
CA GLY A 207 -9.35 -17.97 -7.72
C GLY A 207 -8.40 -16.86 -8.21
N ASN A 208 -7.90 -17.01 -9.43
CA ASN A 208 -7.20 -15.94 -10.12
C ASN A 208 -8.20 -14.83 -10.52
N TRP A 209 -7.87 -13.57 -10.31
CA TRP A 209 -8.74 -12.44 -10.56
C TRP A 209 -7.98 -11.27 -11.17
N ASN A 210 -8.65 -10.38 -11.87
CA ASN A 210 -8.09 -9.11 -12.34
C ASN A 210 -8.75 -7.96 -11.58
N GLY A 211 -7.99 -6.92 -11.26
CA GLY A 211 -8.49 -5.77 -10.52
C GLY A 211 -7.49 -5.19 -9.53
N ILE A 212 -7.98 -4.31 -8.66
CA ILE A 212 -7.20 -3.68 -7.59
C ILE A 212 -8.00 -3.75 -6.30
N VAL A 213 -7.51 -4.48 -5.32
CA VAL A 213 -8.12 -4.63 -4.00
C VAL A 213 -7.34 -3.81 -2.97
N GLY A 214 -8.04 -3.32 -1.95
CA GLY A 214 -7.46 -2.43 -0.95
C GLY A 214 -7.42 -0.98 -1.41
N ARG A 215 -6.44 -0.21 -0.93
CA ARG A 215 -6.37 1.23 -1.19
C ARG A 215 -5.88 1.53 -2.60
N ILE A 216 -6.49 2.53 -3.20
CA ILE A 216 -6.04 3.17 -4.43
C ILE A 216 -5.98 4.65 -4.12
N GLU A 217 -4.80 5.22 -4.05
CA GLU A 217 -4.60 6.58 -3.54
C GLU A 217 -3.56 7.34 -4.35
N LEU A 218 -3.76 8.65 -4.48
CA LEU A 218 -2.64 9.55 -4.63
C LEU A 218 -2.10 9.88 -3.25
N GLN A 219 -0.77 9.90 -3.12
CA GLN A 219 -0.09 10.27 -1.89
C GLN A 219 0.90 11.40 -2.18
N ALA A 220 0.98 12.37 -1.28
CA ALA A 220 1.99 13.42 -1.32
C ALA A 220 2.90 13.31 -0.10
N THR A 221 4.19 13.35 -0.34
CA THR A 221 5.24 13.33 0.68
C THR A 221 6.26 14.42 0.41
N PRO A 222 6.99 14.91 1.42
CA PRO A 222 8.12 15.77 1.20
C PRO A 222 9.14 15.13 0.24
N LYS A 223 9.91 15.96 -0.49
CA LYS A 223 10.95 15.44 -1.40
C LYS A 223 12.10 14.76 -0.66
N VAL A 224 12.31 15.12 0.59
CA VAL A 224 13.21 14.46 1.52
C VAL A 224 12.31 13.74 2.52
N HIS A 225 12.27 12.42 2.48
CA HIS A 225 11.33 11.61 3.24
C HIS A 225 11.94 10.31 3.74
N LEU A 226 11.29 9.70 4.71
CA LEU A 226 11.63 8.38 5.24
C LEU A 226 10.95 7.29 4.44
N GLU A 227 11.69 6.23 4.19
CA GLU A 227 11.17 4.97 3.63
C GLU A 227 11.66 3.79 4.49
N ASP A 228 10.93 2.69 4.43
CA ASP A 228 11.32 1.37 4.94
C ASP A 228 11.79 1.38 6.41
N ILE A 229 10.90 1.78 7.31
CA ILE A 229 11.21 1.78 8.75
C ILE A 229 11.04 0.38 9.31
N GLN A 230 12.12 -0.20 9.81
CA GLN A 230 12.18 -1.52 10.43
C GLN A 230 12.65 -1.40 11.87
N VAL A 231 12.03 -2.14 12.78
CA VAL A 231 12.36 -2.11 14.20
C VAL A 231 12.78 -3.50 14.66
N TYR A 232 13.95 -3.58 15.25
CA TYR A 232 14.54 -4.81 15.78
C TYR A 232 14.69 -4.70 17.31
N PRO A 233 13.80 -5.31 18.08
CA PRO A 233 13.86 -5.30 19.54
C PRO A 233 15.07 -6.08 20.07
N ASP A 234 15.72 -5.53 21.09
CA ASP A 234 16.79 -6.18 21.86
C ASP A 234 16.43 -6.08 23.35
N LEU A 235 15.83 -7.14 23.87
CA LEU A 235 15.36 -7.17 25.27
C LEU A 235 16.54 -7.16 26.24
N SER A 236 17.62 -7.86 25.89
CA SER A 236 18.79 -7.99 26.74
C SER A 236 19.48 -6.65 26.99
N ASN A 237 19.53 -5.81 25.98
CA ASN A 237 20.11 -4.47 26.06
C ASN A 237 19.07 -3.35 26.26
N GLN A 238 17.80 -3.70 26.46
CA GLN A 238 16.70 -2.77 26.74
C GLN A 238 16.58 -1.65 25.69
N LYS A 239 16.77 -2.02 24.41
CA LYS A 239 16.75 -1.09 23.27
C LYS A 239 16.01 -1.68 22.08
N ALA A 240 15.68 -0.81 21.12
CA ALA A 240 15.25 -1.21 19.79
C ALA A 240 16.21 -0.59 18.75
N LEU A 241 16.77 -1.41 17.86
CA LEU A 241 17.49 -0.91 16.70
C LEU A 241 16.47 -0.54 15.62
N VAL A 242 16.50 0.71 15.18
CA VAL A 242 15.61 1.24 14.12
C VAL A 242 16.43 1.48 12.87
N ARG A 243 16.11 0.73 11.82
CA ARG A 243 16.67 0.88 10.47
C ARG A 243 15.69 1.65 9.61
N MET A 244 16.19 2.62 8.87
CA MET A 244 15.39 3.47 8.00
C MET A 244 16.19 3.83 6.76
N ASN A 245 15.49 4.24 5.71
CA ASN A 245 16.11 4.84 4.54
C ASN A 245 15.62 6.30 4.39
N ILE A 246 16.53 7.25 4.28
CA ILE A 246 16.18 8.64 3.89
C ILE A 246 16.35 8.75 2.38
N ARG A 247 15.28 9.07 1.68
CA ARG A 247 15.33 9.32 0.25
C ARG A 247 15.31 10.80 -0.07
N SER A 248 16.21 11.24 -0.96
CA SER A 248 16.31 12.64 -1.37
C SER A 248 16.72 12.76 -2.84
N ALA A 249 16.23 13.80 -3.52
CA ALA A 249 16.68 14.15 -4.88
C ALA A 249 17.95 15.03 -4.88
N SER A 250 18.36 15.58 -3.74
CA SER A 250 19.47 16.54 -3.63
C SER A 250 20.24 16.37 -2.33
N SER A 251 21.47 16.86 -2.30
CA SER A 251 22.28 16.93 -1.07
C SER A 251 21.68 17.95 -0.11
N THR A 252 21.51 17.56 1.15
CA THR A 252 20.95 18.41 2.20
C THR A 252 21.35 17.90 3.58
N LYS A 253 20.82 18.53 4.64
CA LYS A 253 20.94 18.07 6.03
C LYS A 253 19.55 17.83 6.60
N GLY A 254 19.43 16.85 7.45
CA GLY A 254 18.19 16.56 8.18
C GLY A 254 18.48 16.04 9.57
N GLU A 255 17.47 16.09 10.41
CA GLU A 255 17.49 15.54 11.75
C GLU A 255 16.33 14.54 11.89
N ILE A 256 16.61 13.36 12.42
CA ILE A 256 15.60 12.37 12.78
C ILE A 256 15.38 12.43 14.28
N THR A 257 14.11 12.53 14.67
CA THR A 257 13.63 12.32 16.03
C THR A 257 12.91 10.98 16.08
N LEU A 258 13.29 10.09 16.99
CA LEU A 258 12.57 8.86 17.30
C LEU A 258 11.93 8.96 18.67
N SER A 259 10.68 8.55 18.78
CA SER A 259 9.97 8.37 20.04
C SER A 259 9.06 7.16 19.95
N ALA A 260 8.74 6.53 21.08
CA ALA A 260 7.79 5.43 21.12
C ALA A 260 6.90 5.50 22.34
N GLU A 261 5.67 5.00 22.21
CA GLU A 261 4.74 4.87 23.34
C GLU A 261 3.89 3.61 23.19
N SER A 262 3.57 2.97 24.33
CA SER A 262 2.61 1.86 24.35
C SER A 262 1.20 2.38 24.10
N PHE A 263 0.33 1.60 23.41
CA PHE A 263 -1.00 2.10 23.04
C PHE A 263 -2.15 1.10 23.19
N ASN A 264 -1.88 -0.20 23.31
CA ASN A 264 -2.91 -1.25 23.38
C ASN A 264 -2.91 -1.98 24.72
N THR A 265 -2.48 -1.32 25.78
CA THR A 265 -2.35 -1.86 27.14
C THR A 265 -2.75 -0.79 28.15
N ASP A 266 -3.23 -1.21 29.32
CA ASP A 266 -3.60 -0.30 30.42
C ASP A 266 -2.36 0.37 31.04
N ILE A 267 -1.19 -0.24 30.92
CA ILE A 267 0.07 0.31 31.41
C ILE A 267 0.65 1.23 30.33
N GLN A 268 0.69 2.52 30.60
CA GLN A 268 1.32 3.48 29.70
C GLN A 268 2.82 3.55 29.95
N HIS A 269 3.58 3.28 28.89
CA HIS A 269 5.02 3.46 28.88
C HIS A 269 5.42 4.37 27.69
N LYS A 270 6.14 5.47 28.02
CA LYS A 270 6.64 6.42 27.03
C LYS A 270 8.16 6.41 27.02
N VAL A 271 8.71 6.23 25.82
CA VAL A 271 10.16 6.26 25.58
C VAL A 271 10.59 7.69 25.32
N ALA A 272 11.64 8.15 26.01
CA ALA A 272 12.19 9.46 25.80
C ALA A 272 12.67 9.65 24.33
N PRO A 273 12.36 10.80 23.70
CA PRO A 273 12.80 11.05 22.35
C PRO A 273 14.33 11.09 22.23
N ILE A 274 14.84 10.54 21.14
CA ILE A 274 16.25 10.70 20.74
C ILE A 274 16.33 11.45 19.41
N HIS A 275 17.44 12.15 19.20
CA HIS A 275 17.66 13.00 18.02
C HIS A 275 19.02 12.68 17.41
N GLN A 276 19.07 12.64 16.07
CA GLN A 276 20.33 12.47 15.34
C GLN A 276 20.30 13.24 14.02
N SER A 277 21.36 14.01 13.75
CA SER A 277 21.52 14.76 12.51
C SER A 277 22.27 13.94 11.46
N PHE A 278 21.87 14.09 10.20
CA PHE A 278 22.44 13.37 9.06
C PHE A 278 22.79 14.31 7.92
N ASN A 279 23.90 14.04 7.24
CA ASN A 279 24.19 14.58 5.92
C ASN A 279 23.55 13.66 4.87
N ILE A 280 22.57 14.16 4.15
CA ILE A 280 21.77 13.43 3.20
C ILE A 280 22.32 13.68 1.79
N ARG A 281 22.50 12.63 1.01
CA ARG A 281 22.95 12.66 -0.39
C ARG A 281 21.77 12.38 -1.34
N PRO A 282 21.88 12.71 -2.63
CA PRO A 282 20.89 12.26 -3.61
C PRO A 282 20.80 10.73 -3.64
N GLY A 283 19.57 10.21 -3.74
CA GLY A 283 19.27 8.78 -3.71
C GLY A 283 18.96 8.28 -2.30
N ASP A 284 19.35 7.05 -2.04
CA ASP A 284 19.08 6.30 -0.81
C ASP A 284 20.17 6.56 0.24
N ASN A 285 19.76 6.82 1.45
CA ASN A 285 20.62 7.04 2.60
C ASN A 285 20.17 6.12 3.74
N PRO A 286 20.70 4.90 3.84
CA PRO A 286 20.38 4.00 4.94
C PRO A 286 20.93 4.57 6.25
N VAL A 287 20.11 4.58 7.28
CA VAL A 287 20.45 5.07 8.61
C VAL A 287 20.00 4.08 9.67
N GLU A 288 20.76 3.98 10.74
CA GLU A 288 20.44 3.19 11.91
C GLU A 288 20.48 4.06 13.17
N MET A 289 19.51 3.88 14.05
CA MET A 289 19.46 4.54 15.35
C MET A 289 19.07 3.54 16.42
N GLU A 290 19.73 3.60 17.57
CA GLU A 290 19.37 2.79 18.74
C GLU A 290 18.44 3.61 19.65
N LEU A 291 17.20 3.13 19.85
CA LEU A 291 16.22 3.72 20.75
C LEU A 291 16.28 3.00 22.11
N PRO A 292 16.81 3.64 23.17
CA PRO A 292 16.79 3.06 24.51
C PRO A 292 15.34 2.96 25.01
N MET A 293 14.88 1.76 25.32
CA MET A 293 13.52 1.52 25.78
C MET A 293 13.34 1.72 27.31
N GLY A 294 14.45 1.82 28.06
CA GLY A 294 14.41 1.94 29.51
C GLY A 294 14.11 0.61 30.21
N LYS A 295 14.13 0.60 31.54
CA LYS A 295 13.95 -0.64 32.35
C LYS A 295 12.50 -1.10 32.42
N GLU A 296 11.56 -0.19 32.31
CA GLU A 296 10.12 -0.44 32.49
C GLU A 296 9.40 -0.77 31.16
N PHE A 297 10.15 -1.18 30.12
CA PHE A 297 9.53 -1.53 28.85
C PHE A 297 8.63 -2.77 29.00
N LEU A 298 7.53 -2.77 28.28
CA LEU A 298 6.56 -3.86 28.24
C LEU A 298 6.97 -4.86 27.17
N THR A 299 7.04 -6.15 27.54
CA THR A 299 7.28 -7.22 26.58
C THR A 299 5.99 -7.63 25.89
N TRP A 300 6.13 -8.10 24.64
CA TRP A 300 5.05 -8.70 23.89
C TRP A 300 5.15 -10.23 23.97
N ASP A 301 4.08 -10.88 24.32
CA ASP A 301 3.83 -12.31 24.08
C ASP A 301 2.34 -12.52 23.77
N GLU A 302 1.94 -13.75 23.48
CA GLU A 302 0.57 -14.10 23.11
C GLU A 302 -0.46 -13.91 24.23
N PHE A 303 -0.01 -13.83 25.49
CA PHE A 303 -0.86 -13.60 26.66
C PHE A 303 -0.87 -12.12 27.10
N SER A 304 0.20 -11.40 26.76
CA SER A 304 0.36 -9.98 27.08
C SER A 304 0.87 -9.24 25.84
N PRO A 305 0.01 -9.01 24.82
CA PRO A 305 0.43 -8.53 23.49
C PRO A 305 0.64 -7.01 23.48
N ALA A 306 1.47 -6.50 24.39
CA ALA A 306 1.78 -5.08 24.48
C ALA A 306 2.57 -4.60 23.24
N LEU A 307 2.07 -3.57 22.59
CA LEU A 307 2.67 -2.96 21.40
C LEU A 307 3.07 -1.52 21.65
N TYR A 308 4.11 -1.12 20.97
CA TYR A 308 4.57 0.26 20.88
C TYR A 308 4.27 0.85 19.51
N LYS A 309 3.91 2.11 19.48
CA LYS A 309 3.87 2.95 18.30
C LYS A 309 5.16 3.78 18.28
N LEU A 310 6.07 3.42 17.38
CA LEU A 310 7.26 4.24 17.08
C LEU A 310 6.83 5.37 16.15
N THR A 311 7.23 6.58 16.48
CA THR A 311 7.13 7.74 15.59
C THR A 311 8.54 8.16 15.18
N ALA A 312 8.82 8.12 13.89
CA ALA A 312 10.04 8.65 13.29
C ALA A 312 9.69 9.96 12.55
N LYS A 313 10.33 11.05 12.94
CA LYS A 313 10.12 12.38 12.38
C LYS A 313 11.42 12.88 11.78
N LEU A 314 11.46 13.02 10.46
CA LEU A 314 12.58 13.66 9.72
C LEU A 314 12.26 15.13 9.51
N THR A 315 13.14 16.00 9.98
CA THR A 315 13.06 17.46 9.76
C THR A 315 14.18 17.89 8.81
N ASN A 316 13.81 18.57 7.72
CA ASN A 316 14.73 19.15 6.75
C ASN A 316 14.34 20.60 6.48
N GLY A 317 15.03 21.55 7.11
CA GLY A 317 14.66 22.95 7.07
C GLY A 317 13.24 23.18 7.62
N LYS A 318 12.32 23.60 6.75
CA LYS A 318 10.91 23.82 7.11
C LYS A 318 10.00 22.62 6.82
N GLN A 319 10.52 21.61 6.11
CA GLN A 319 9.78 20.41 5.77
C GLN A 319 9.93 19.35 6.86
N THR A 320 8.88 18.59 7.07
CA THR A 320 8.86 17.48 8.03
C THR A 320 8.14 16.30 7.38
N ASP A 321 8.77 15.13 7.44
CA ASP A 321 8.13 13.86 7.18
C ASP A 321 7.97 13.09 8.48
N THR A 322 6.80 12.49 8.69
CA THR A 322 6.51 11.73 9.90
C THR A 322 5.93 10.37 9.52
N GLN A 323 6.59 9.33 9.97
CA GLN A 323 6.18 7.95 9.75
C GLN A 323 5.93 7.27 11.09
N GLN A 324 4.98 6.32 11.12
CA GLN A 324 4.69 5.54 12.31
C GLN A 324 4.67 4.05 11.97
N VAL A 325 5.32 3.27 12.82
CA VAL A 325 5.28 1.80 12.75
C VAL A 325 4.98 1.22 14.12
N GLN A 326 4.37 0.03 14.13
CA GLN A 326 4.05 -0.69 15.36
C GLN A 326 5.03 -1.82 15.55
N PHE A 327 5.46 -2.05 16.79
CA PHE A 327 6.33 -3.17 17.13
C PHE A 327 6.07 -3.66 18.57
N GLY A 328 6.41 -4.92 18.82
CA GLY A 328 6.42 -5.49 20.17
C GLY A 328 7.84 -5.73 20.64
N MET A 329 8.15 -5.43 21.89
CA MET A 329 9.43 -5.82 22.51
C MET A 329 9.40 -7.30 22.78
N ARG A 330 9.96 -8.10 21.86
CA ARG A 330 10.02 -9.56 21.97
C ARG A 330 11.35 -10.11 21.46
N ASP A 331 11.76 -11.20 22.03
CA ASP A 331 12.84 -12.04 21.56
C ASP A 331 12.23 -13.33 20.97
N PHE A 332 12.47 -13.58 19.70
CA PHE A 332 12.01 -14.78 19.01
C PHE A 332 13.22 -15.57 18.53
N LYS A 333 13.39 -16.79 19.08
CA LYS A 333 14.54 -17.63 18.80
C LYS A 333 14.12 -19.01 18.34
N ILE A 334 15.03 -19.62 17.58
CA ILE A 334 14.95 -21.04 17.22
C ILE A 334 16.11 -21.74 17.90
N GLU A 335 15.82 -22.71 18.75
CA GLU A 335 16.81 -23.56 19.38
C GLU A 335 16.49 -25.03 19.08
N GLY A 336 17.36 -25.67 18.30
CA GLY A 336 17.12 -27.01 17.78
C GLY A 336 15.90 -27.05 16.86
N LYS A 337 14.82 -27.71 17.30
CA LYS A 337 13.55 -27.85 16.56
C LYS A 337 12.38 -27.02 17.17
N TRP A 338 12.67 -26.20 18.16
CA TRP A 338 11.66 -25.47 18.92
C TRP A 338 11.76 -23.96 18.68
N PHE A 339 10.61 -23.31 18.70
CA PHE A 339 10.51 -21.86 18.71
C PHE A 339 10.35 -21.37 20.14
N TYR A 340 11.05 -20.30 20.47
CA TYR A 340 10.95 -19.64 21.78
C TYR A 340 10.55 -18.19 21.62
N VAL A 341 9.61 -17.75 22.43
CA VAL A 341 9.23 -16.35 22.59
C VAL A 341 9.61 -15.92 24.01
N ASN A 342 10.49 -14.92 24.13
CA ASN A 342 11.00 -14.42 25.42
C ASN A 342 11.54 -15.53 26.33
N GLY A 343 12.20 -16.53 25.74
CA GLY A 343 12.81 -17.67 26.42
C GLY A 343 11.85 -18.78 26.87
N ARG A 344 10.61 -18.77 26.40
CA ARG A 344 9.56 -19.78 26.70
C ARG A 344 9.07 -20.47 25.44
#